data_71328bebdab4e38a66b7762a3f46491f
#
_entry.id   71328bebdab4e38a66b7762a3f46491f
#
_cell.length_a   1.000
_cell.length_b   1.000
_cell.length_c   1.000
_cell.angle_alpha   90.00
_cell.angle_beta   90.00
_cell.angle_gamma   90.00
#
_symmetry.space_group_name_H-M   'P 1'
#
loop_
_entity.id
_entity.type
_entity.pdbx_description
1 polymer ?
#
loop_
_entity_poly.entity_id
_entity_poly.type
_entity_poly.pdbx_seq_one_letter_code
_entity_poly.pdbx_strand_id
1 'polypeptide(L)'
;MQEKKERFAAAAQLNSRENWIAAILILYLMISFNGAFAADYTIFALACPFKTITDKITEEELIAISAADPQRKGEIHDIYISQETKEAFPHLFRKSAAVDDPVSLISEKSPYVSCAVIPIEQMNPTMKYVLAGNDKYPWDKDYDPDADILAVKGGRSNFDRSKLATVLITGTTALARTTSYKMYLNGPLYPAELIKPVFDNSDITHISNESSIWSLCPEPTHTEGTMQFCSNLRSYDLFDYLGADVIELSGNHLRDYDWKPLLEMLDTFDQKGYRYYAAGRDYEESEKALFIEHNGNKFAFVGCNIAGPEHVYVDDTRPGVNRCDFDKMEKEIRKLKDDGYIVIATIQYYETYSRVPTSMQKEDFGRLSAAGADIVSGSQAHYSQTFLPMEDRFIHYGLGNLFFDQMDIPVVGTRQEFLDRYVFYEGKLLNVQLITALLTDYARPRLMVEYERTDFLREIFGNM
;
A
#
# COMPACT_ATOMS: atom_id res chain seq x y z
N MET A 1 24.68 3.65 64.77
CA MET A 1 24.58 4.24 63.42
C MET A 1 24.90 3.21 62.33
N GLN A 2 25.67 2.19 62.60
CA GLN A 2 26.04 1.14 61.70
C GLN A 2 24.91 0.14 61.49
N GLU A 3 24.21 -0.24 62.56
CA GLU A 3 23.09 -1.20 62.52
C GLU A 3 21.84 -0.72 61.74
N LYS A 4 21.64 0.62 61.65
CA LYS A 4 20.56 1.23 60.83
C LYS A 4 20.87 1.17 59.33
N LYS A 5 22.17 1.24 58.95
CA LYS A 5 22.59 1.12 57.56
C LYS A 5 22.47 -0.29 57.01
N GLU A 6 22.74 -1.30 57.87
CA GLU A 6 22.61 -2.72 57.47
C GLU A 6 21.15 -3.15 57.33
N ARG A 7 20.24 -2.66 58.14
CA ARG A 7 18.78 -2.90 58.01
C ARG A 7 18.19 -2.22 56.76
N PHE A 8 18.68 -1.04 56.38
CA PHE A 8 18.25 -0.38 55.14
C PHE A 8 18.79 -1.07 53.87
N ALA A 9 20.01 -1.60 53.92
CA ALA A 9 20.59 -2.36 52.79
C ALA A 9 19.88 -3.72 52.59
N ALA A 10 19.52 -4.40 53.72
CA ALA A 10 18.76 -5.66 53.65
C ALA A 10 17.32 -5.46 53.16
N ALA A 11 16.65 -4.37 53.56
CA ALA A 11 15.30 -4.03 53.09
C ALA A 11 15.30 -3.64 51.57
N ALA A 12 16.36 -2.94 51.10
CA ALA A 12 16.50 -2.60 49.66
C ALA A 12 16.79 -3.82 48.82
N GLN A 13 17.52 -4.84 49.34
CA GLN A 13 17.79 -6.10 48.62
C GLN A 13 16.55 -7.03 48.60
N LEU A 14 15.73 -7.06 49.61
CA LEU A 14 14.47 -7.81 49.63
C LEU A 14 13.45 -7.21 48.65
N ASN A 15 13.31 -5.89 48.60
CA ASN A 15 12.41 -5.21 47.66
C ASN A 15 12.84 -5.39 46.19
N SER A 16 14.15 -5.52 45.91
CA SER A 16 14.63 -5.77 44.55
C SER A 16 14.33 -7.21 44.07
N ARG A 17 14.46 -8.22 44.95
CA ARG A 17 14.16 -9.60 44.58
C ARG A 17 12.68 -9.89 44.38
N GLU A 18 11.80 -9.32 45.18
CA GLU A 18 10.34 -9.44 45.01
C GLU A 18 9.87 -8.74 43.76
N ASN A 19 10.44 -7.58 43.43
CA ASN A 19 10.15 -6.87 42.18
C ASN A 19 10.65 -7.62 40.94
N TRP A 20 11.79 -8.31 41.00
CA TRP A 20 12.26 -9.17 39.90
C TRP A 20 11.40 -10.41 39.72
N ILE A 21 10.96 -11.05 40.81
CA ILE A 21 10.05 -12.19 40.76
C ILE A 21 8.67 -11.77 40.24
N ALA A 22 8.15 -10.61 40.66
CA ALA A 22 6.91 -10.05 40.11
C ALA A 22 7.04 -9.66 38.64
N ALA A 23 8.16 -9.07 38.21
CA ALA A 23 8.42 -8.76 36.81
C ALA A 23 8.57 -10.03 35.94
N ILE A 24 9.23 -11.07 36.46
CA ILE A 24 9.35 -12.36 35.76
C ILE A 24 8.00 -13.07 35.70
N LEU A 25 7.18 -13.02 36.76
CA LEU A 25 5.82 -13.57 36.76
C LEU A 25 4.87 -12.80 35.84
N ILE A 26 4.99 -11.49 35.76
CA ILE A 26 4.24 -10.65 34.80
C ILE A 26 4.70 -10.93 33.36
N LEU A 27 6.00 -11.09 33.13
CA LEU A 27 6.55 -11.49 31.83
C LEU A 27 6.12 -12.91 31.43
N TYR A 28 6.12 -13.86 32.40
CA TYR A 28 5.63 -15.21 32.19
C TYR A 28 4.11 -15.28 31.98
N LEU A 29 3.34 -14.41 32.66
CA LEU A 29 1.90 -14.23 32.43
C LEU A 29 1.63 -13.56 31.08
N MET A 30 2.42 -12.57 30.67
CA MET A 30 2.32 -11.97 29.32
C MET A 30 2.70 -12.96 28.22
N ILE A 31 3.71 -13.82 28.43
CA ILE A 31 4.08 -14.89 27.50
C ILE A 31 3.02 -16.02 27.51
N SER A 32 2.40 -16.30 28.66
CA SER A 32 1.34 -17.32 28.77
C SER A 32 -0.02 -16.83 28.27
N PHE A 33 -0.29 -15.51 28.21
CA PHE A 33 -1.52 -14.94 27.65
C PHE A 33 -1.45 -14.74 26.13
N ASN A 34 -0.25 -14.73 25.53
CA ASN A 34 -0.09 -14.79 24.07
C ASN A 34 -0.20 -16.23 23.52
N GLY A 35 -0.42 -17.22 24.37
CA GLY A 35 -0.72 -18.59 24.02
C GLY A 35 -2.21 -18.95 24.16
N ALA A 36 -3.13 -18.02 23.94
CA ALA A 36 -4.44 -18.42 23.48
C ALA A 36 -4.19 -19.10 22.13
N PHE A 37 -4.36 -20.43 22.04
CA PHE A 37 -4.36 -21.18 20.80
C PHE A 37 -5.33 -20.43 19.88
N ALA A 38 -4.80 -19.63 18.95
CA ALA A 38 -5.61 -19.11 17.87
C ALA A 38 -6.26 -20.33 17.24
N ALA A 39 -7.56 -20.42 17.25
CA ALA A 39 -8.24 -21.54 16.63
C ALA A 39 -7.78 -21.58 15.18
N ASP A 40 -7.35 -22.75 14.70
CA ASP A 40 -6.96 -22.93 13.32
C ASP A 40 -8.18 -22.69 12.42
N TYR A 41 -8.06 -21.76 11.49
CA TYR A 41 -9.09 -21.48 10.48
C TYR A 41 -8.57 -21.82 9.10
N THR A 42 -9.43 -22.42 8.29
CA THR A 42 -9.26 -22.47 6.84
C THR A 42 -10.08 -21.33 6.25
N ILE A 43 -9.40 -20.35 5.62
CA ILE A 43 -10.01 -19.18 5.00
C ILE A 43 -10.17 -19.45 3.50
N PHE A 44 -11.36 -19.13 2.98
CA PHE A 44 -11.64 -19.16 1.56
C PHE A 44 -11.90 -17.74 1.04
N ALA A 45 -11.58 -17.53 -0.22
CA ALA A 45 -11.77 -16.27 -0.92
C ALA A 45 -12.84 -16.41 -1.99
N LEU A 46 -13.76 -15.46 -2.09
CA LEU A 46 -14.51 -15.27 -3.33
C LEU A 46 -13.60 -14.53 -4.31
N ALA A 47 -12.94 -15.30 -5.17
CA ALA A 47 -11.98 -14.82 -6.17
C ALA A 47 -12.72 -14.53 -7.48
N CYS A 48 -12.60 -13.30 -7.95
CA CYS A 48 -13.16 -12.83 -9.22
C CYS A 48 -12.04 -12.32 -10.13
N PRO A 49 -12.29 -12.12 -11.45
CA PRO A 49 -11.33 -11.44 -12.31
C PRO A 49 -10.92 -10.08 -11.75
N PHE A 50 -9.67 -9.67 -11.94
CA PHE A 50 -9.14 -8.42 -11.36
C PHE A 50 -10.00 -7.19 -11.70
N LYS A 51 -10.56 -7.12 -12.89
CA LYS A 51 -11.42 -6.02 -13.35
C LYS A 51 -12.85 -6.03 -12.79
N THR A 52 -13.17 -6.92 -11.89
CA THR A 52 -14.51 -6.92 -11.24
C THR A 52 -14.70 -5.63 -10.44
N ILE A 53 -15.79 -4.90 -10.70
CA ILE A 53 -16.11 -3.65 -10.03
C ILE A 53 -16.73 -3.90 -8.66
N THR A 54 -17.60 -4.90 -8.56
CA THR A 54 -18.25 -5.32 -7.31
C THR A 54 -17.22 -5.60 -6.23
N ASP A 55 -17.31 -4.89 -5.09
CA ASP A 55 -16.42 -5.09 -3.94
C ASP A 55 -16.98 -6.06 -2.91
N LYS A 56 -18.32 -6.19 -2.87
CA LYS A 56 -19.01 -6.98 -1.86
C LYS A 56 -20.34 -7.54 -2.39
N ILE A 57 -20.67 -8.75 -1.94
CA ILE A 57 -22.02 -9.35 -2.09
C ILE A 57 -22.52 -9.82 -0.73
N THR A 58 -23.85 -9.96 -0.59
CA THR A 58 -24.47 -10.55 0.60
C THR A 58 -24.38 -12.08 0.58
N GLU A 59 -24.66 -12.74 1.72
CA GLU A 59 -24.76 -14.20 1.80
C GLU A 59 -25.85 -14.73 0.88
N GLU A 60 -27.00 -14.06 0.82
CA GLU A 60 -28.14 -14.46 -0.04
C GLU A 60 -27.75 -14.38 -1.52
N GLU A 61 -27.01 -13.34 -1.93
CA GLU A 61 -26.51 -13.21 -3.29
C GLU A 61 -25.51 -14.31 -3.63
N LEU A 62 -24.57 -14.62 -2.71
CA LEU A 62 -23.63 -15.72 -2.87
C LEU A 62 -24.36 -17.05 -3.13
N ILE A 63 -25.38 -17.36 -2.31
CA ILE A 63 -26.18 -18.57 -2.43
C ILE A 63 -26.97 -18.59 -3.77
N ALA A 64 -27.60 -17.47 -4.13
CA ALA A 64 -28.40 -17.38 -5.36
C ALA A 64 -27.55 -17.53 -6.63
N ILE A 65 -26.39 -16.84 -6.67
CA ILE A 65 -25.50 -16.89 -7.82
C ILE A 65 -24.89 -18.30 -7.97
N SER A 66 -24.42 -18.90 -6.90
CA SER A 66 -23.78 -20.22 -6.93
C SER A 66 -24.79 -21.35 -7.27
N ALA A 67 -26.06 -21.14 -6.98
CA ALA A 67 -27.14 -22.05 -7.37
C ALA A 67 -27.68 -21.83 -8.80
N ALA A 68 -27.07 -20.90 -9.56
CA ALA A 68 -27.49 -20.48 -10.89
C ALA A 68 -28.96 -20.02 -10.94
N ASP A 69 -29.41 -19.26 -9.91
CA ASP A 69 -30.76 -18.73 -9.85
C ASP A 69 -31.04 -17.80 -11.07
N PRO A 70 -32.06 -18.02 -11.85
CA PRO A 70 -32.39 -17.20 -13.03
C PRO A 70 -32.75 -15.75 -12.67
N GLN A 71 -33.07 -15.45 -11.43
CA GLN A 71 -33.43 -14.10 -10.97
C GLN A 71 -32.20 -13.32 -10.44
N ARG A 72 -30.98 -13.93 -10.44
CA ARG A 72 -29.73 -13.26 -10.00
C ARG A 72 -29.50 -11.99 -10.82
N LYS A 73 -29.01 -10.97 -10.13
CA LYS A 73 -28.70 -9.65 -10.71
C LYS A 73 -27.26 -9.29 -10.36
N GLY A 74 -26.69 -8.33 -11.09
CA GLY A 74 -25.36 -7.79 -10.84
C GLY A 74 -24.33 -8.24 -11.87
N GLU A 75 -23.10 -7.87 -11.62
CA GLU A 75 -21.94 -8.15 -12.47
C GLU A 75 -21.49 -9.62 -12.35
N ILE A 76 -21.49 -10.17 -11.13
CA ILE A 76 -21.11 -11.57 -10.89
C ILE A 76 -22.25 -12.48 -11.31
N HIS A 77 -21.99 -13.29 -12.34
CA HIS A 77 -22.99 -14.13 -12.97
C HIS A 77 -22.88 -15.60 -12.56
N ASP A 78 -21.69 -16.12 -12.39
CA ASP A 78 -21.45 -17.50 -11.97
C ASP A 78 -20.42 -17.53 -10.82
N ILE A 79 -20.63 -18.46 -9.87
CA ILE A 79 -19.68 -18.76 -8.81
C ILE A 79 -19.43 -20.26 -8.82
N TYR A 80 -18.18 -20.63 -9.12
CA TYR A 80 -17.72 -22.01 -9.16
C TYR A 80 -17.10 -22.43 -7.84
N ILE A 81 -17.29 -23.69 -7.48
CA ILE A 81 -16.76 -24.26 -6.23
C ILE A 81 -16.18 -25.65 -6.49
N SER A 82 -15.16 -26.04 -5.73
CA SER A 82 -14.67 -27.40 -5.68
C SER A 82 -15.58 -28.29 -4.80
N GLN A 83 -15.36 -29.62 -4.86
CA GLN A 83 -16.00 -30.54 -3.94
C GLN A 83 -15.59 -30.25 -2.48
N GLU A 84 -14.33 -29.92 -2.25
CA GLU A 84 -13.82 -29.51 -0.92
C GLU A 84 -14.56 -28.28 -0.38
N THR A 85 -14.69 -27.23 -1.20
CA THR A 85 -15.44 -26.01 -0.85
C THR A 85 -16.88 -26.32 -0.51
N LYS A 86 -17.53 -27.22 -1.28
CA LYS A 86 -18.91 -27.63 -1.04
C LYS A 86 -19.09 -28.37 0.28
N GLU A 87 -18.14 -29.22 0.64
CA GLU A 87 -18.11 -29.95 1.91
C GLU A 87 -17.82 -29.03 3.09
N ALA A 88 -16.96 -28.01 2.90
CA ALA A 88 -16.65 -27.02 3.91
C ALA A 88 -17.87 -26.13 4.26
N PHE A 89 -18.69 -25.79 3.26
CA PHE A 89 -19.84 -24.88 3.39
C PHE A 89 -21.15 -25.48 2.85
N PRO A 90 -21.65 -26.59 3.43
CA PRO A 90 -22.84 -27.29 2.89
C PRO A 90 -24.13 -26.45 2.95
N HIS A 91 -24.19 -25.46 3.85
CA HIS A 91 -25.33 -24.55 3.96
C HIS A 91 -25.35 -23.50 2.83
N LEU A 92 -24.18 -23.00 2.42
CA LEU A 92 -24.05 -22.00 1.33
C LEU A 92 -24.23 -22.66 -0.05
N PHE A 93 -23.64 -23.84 -0.27
CA PHE A 93 -23.50 -24.45 -1.60
C PHE A 93 -24.32 -25.72 -1.81
N ARG A 94 -25.39 -25.90 -1.04
CA ARG A 94 -26.25 -27.08 -1.12
C ARG A 94 -26.75 -27.39 -2.53
N LYS A 95 -27.12 -26.36 -3.29
CA LYS A 95 -27.68 -26.48 -4.65
C LYS A 95 -26.65 -26.33 -5.76
N SER A 96 -25.42 -25.96 -5.42
CA SER A 96 -24.37 -25.72 -6.40
C SER A 96 -23.75 -27.02 -6.89
N ALA A 97 -23.37 -27.09 -8.16
CA ALA A 97 -22.60 -28.17 -8.70
C ALA A 97 -21.10 -27.91 -8.40
N ALA A 98 -20.40 -28.94 -7.93
CA ALA A 98 -18.95 -28.88 -7.78
C ALA A 98 -18.27 -29.12 -9.14
N VAL A 99 -17.10 -28.49 -9.33
CA VAL A 99 -16.24 -28.64 -10.51
C VAL A 99 -14.83 -29.04 -10.03
N ASP A 100 -14.06 -29.67 -10.93
CA ASP A 100 -12.72 -30.16 -10.55
C ASP A 100 -11.71 -29.01 -10.38
N ASP A 101 -11.77 -28.01 -11.23
CA ASP A 101 -10.86 -26.85 -11.21
C ASP A 101 -11.65 -25.53 -11.31
N PRO A 102 -12.11 -24.97 -10.20
CA PRO A 102 -12.86 -23.72 -10.19
C PRO A 102 -11.99 -22.51 -10.59
N VAL A 103 -10.67 -22.54 -10.36
CA VAL A 103 -9.76 -21.45 -10.70
C VAL A 103 -9.72 -21.18 -12.20
N SER A 104 -9.66 -22.23 -13.01
CA SER A 104 -9.62 -22.12 -14.47
C SER A 104 -10.90 -21.53 -15.10
N LEU A 105 -11.98 -21.46 -14.31
CA LEU A 105 -13.28 -20.94 -14.75
C LEU A 105 -13.47 -19.46 -14.36
N ILE A 106 -12.55 -18.88 -13.59
CA ILE A 106 -12.56 -17.44 -13.30
C ILE A 106 -12.32 -16.71 -14.62
N SER A 107 -13.30 -15.92 -15.06
CA SER A 107 -13.22 -15.28 -16.38
C SER A 107 -14.07 -14.02 -16.46
N GLU A 108 -13.66 -13.10 -17.34
CA GLU A 108 -14.41 -11.92 -17.73
C GLU A 108 -15.13 -12.16 -19.05
N LYS A 109 -16.45 -12.03 -19.05
CA LYS A 109 -17.30 -12.07 -20.25
C LYS A 109 -18.23 -10.89 -20.21
N SER A 110 -17.70 -9.71 -20.56
CA SER A 110 -18.42 -8.44 -20.46
C SER A 110 -19.88 -8.52 -20.94
N PRO A 111 -20.84 -8.03 -20.17
CA PRO A 111 -20.73 -7.26 -18.92
C PRO A 111 -20.67 -8.13 -17.65
N TYR A 112 -20.51 -9.43 -17.77
CA TYR A 112 -20.55 -10.39 -16.66
C TYR A 112 -19.19 -10.96 -16.35
N VAL A 113 -19.01 -11.37 -15.09
CA VAL A 113 -17.83 -12.09 -14.63
C VAL A 113 -18.21 -13.41 -14.00
N SER A 114 -17.33 -14.40 -14.12
CA SER A 114 -17.41 -15.67 -13.42
C SER A 114 -16.34 -15.72 -12.35
N CYS A 115 -16.74 -16.03 -11.13
CA CYS A 115 -15.89 -16.09 -9.94
C CYS A 115 -15.77 -17.52 -9.41
N ALA A 116 -14.92 -17.75 -8.42
CA ALA A 116 -14.83 -19.01 -7.71
C ALA A 116 -14.62 -18.79 -6.21
N VAL A 117 -15.11 -19.72 -5.39
CA VAL A 117 -14.73 -19.78 -3.97
C VAL A 117 -13.60 -20.79 -3.82
N ILE A 118 -12.43 -20.29 -3.44
CA ILE A 118 -11.16 -21.03 -3.40
C ILE A 118 -10.45 -20.82 -2.06
N PRO A 119 -9.59 -21.75 -1.60
CA PRO A 119 -8.67 -21.48 -0.49
C PRO A 119 -7.84 -20.22 -0.75
N ILE A 120 -7.68 -19.37 0.29
CA ILE A 120 -7.06 -18.04 0.15
C ILE A 120 -5.63 -18.09 -0.40
N GLU A 121 -4.87 -19.14 -0.12
CA GLU A 121 -3.51 -19.33 -0.62
C GLU A 121 -3.42 -19.56 -2.14
N GLN A 122 -4.54 -19.78 -2.82
CA GLN A 122 -4.62 -19.88 -4.29
C GLN A 122 -4.87 -18.52 -4.96
N MET A 123 -5.10 -17.46 -4.18
CA MET A 123 -5.21 -16.09 -4.70
C MET A 123 -3.89 -15.65 -5.36
N ASN A 124 -4.02 -14.79 -6.34
CA ASN A 124 -2.90 -14.12 -7.00
C ASN A 124 -3.33 -12.75 -7.55
N PRO A 125 -2.41 -11.88 -7.98
CA PRO A 125 -2.71 -10.52 -8.43
C PRO A 125 -3.64 -10.40 -9.65
N THR A 126 -3.89 -11.47 -10.40
CA THR A 126 -4.88 -11.44 -11.51
C THR A 126 -6.30 -11.59 -11.03
N MET A 127 -6.49 -11.78 -9.72
CA MET A 127 -7.76 -11.97 -9.07
C MET A 127 -8.06 -10.83 -8.09
N LYS A 128 -9.33 -10.47 -8.00
CA LYS A 128 -9.87 -9.60 -6.96
C LYS A 128 -10.53 -10.44 -5.88
N TYR A 129 -10.21 -10.17 -4.61
CA TYR A 129 -10.98 -10.69 -3.49
C TYR A 129 -12.27 -9.86 -3.37
N VAL A 130 -13.42 -10.51 -3.48
CA VAL A 130 -14.73 -9.90 -3.26
C VAL A 130 -15.24 -10.33 -1.89
N LEU A 131 -15.66 -9.37 -1.07
CA LEU A 131 -16.24 -9.65 0.24
C LEU A 131 -17.59 -10.37 0.09
N ALA A 132 -17.82 -11.40 0.90
CA ALA A 132 -19.06 -12.15 0.91
C ALA A 132 -19.62 -12.21 2.33
N GLY A 133 -20.75 -11.55 2.56
CA GLY A 133 -21.44 -11.56 3.85
C GLY A 133 -20.74 -10.86 5.00
N ASN A 134 -19.51 -10.38 4.83
CA ASN A 134 -18.72 -9.64 5.83
C ASN A 134 -18.25 -8.29 5.29
N ASP A 135 -17.61 -7.47 6.15
CA ASP A 135 -17.11 -6.13 5.80
C ASP A 135 -15.58 -6.00 5.90
N LYS A 136 -14.88 -7.11 6.19
CA LYS A 136 -13.44 -7.11 6.47
C LYS A 136 -12.72 -8.14 5.63
N TYR A 137 -11.57 -7.72 5.11
CA TYR A 137 -10.64 -8.62 4.45
C TYR A 137 -9.80 -9.40 5.47
N PRO A 138 -9.34 -10.63 5.16
CA PRO A 138 -8.49 -11.40 6.07
C PRO A 138 -7.19 -10.68 6.47
N TRP A 139 -6.75 -9.69 5.71
CA TRP A 139 -5.58 -8.85 6.00
C TRP A 139 -5.88 -7.56 6.77
N ASP A 140 -7.15 -7.24 7.05
CA ASP A 140 -7.49 -6.10 7.90
C ASP A 140 -7.11 -6.37 9.37
N LYS A 141 -6.59 -5.35 10.07
CA LYS A 141 -6.09 -5.51 11.45
C LYS A 141 -7.15 -5.95 12.45
N ASP A 142 -8.40 -5.61 12.19
CA ASP A 142 -9.57 -5.94 13.00
C ASP A 142 -10.44 -7.07 12.40
N TYR A 143 -9.86 -7.89 11.50
CA TYR A 143 -10.56 -9.05 10.95
C TYR A 143 -10.83 -10.10 12.02
N ASP A 144 -12.08 -10.56 12.04
CA ASP A 144 -12.56 -11.64 12.90
C ASP A 144 -13.00 -12.84 12.05
N PRO A 145 -12.26 -13.96 12.06
CA PRO A 145 -12.64 -15.14 11.28
C PRO A 145 -13.91 -15.83 11.77
N ASP A 146 -14.35 -15.63 13.03
CA ASP A 146 -15.63 -16.17 13.51
C ASP A 146 -16.84 -15.42 12.89
N ALA A 147 -16.63 -14.22 12.37
CA ALA A 147 -17.64 -13.43 11.65
C ALA A 147 -17.62 -13.64 10.13
N ASP A 148 -16.64 -14.38 9.59
CA ASP A 148 -16.49 -14.61 8.15
C ASP A 148 -17.21 -15.89 7.72
N ILE A 149 -18.22 -15.76 6.85
CA ILE A 149 -18.99 -16.89 6.33
C ILE A 149 -18.18 -17.86 5.46
N LEU A 150 -17.02 -17.41 4.97
CA LEU A 150 -16.08 -18.22 4.20
C LEU A 150 -14.87 -18.67 5.02
N ALA A 151 -14.96 -18.68 6.35
CA ALA A 151 -13.96 -19.22 7.25
C ALA A 151 -14.48 -20.50 7.95
N VAL A 152 -13.63 -21.53 8.01
CA VAL A 152 -13.96 -22.81 8.69
C VAL A 152 -13.05 -23.00 9.88
N LYS A 153 -13.64 -23.10 11.06
CA LYS A 153 -12.92 -23.34 12.32
C LYS A 153 -12.52 -24.80 12.47
N GLY A 154 -11.29 -25.06 12.91
CA GLY A 154 -10.80 -26.42 13.24
C GLY A 154 -10.32 -27.22 12.03
N GLY A 155 -10.14 -26.59 10.87
CA GLY A 155 -9.52 -27.17 9.68
C GLY A 155 -7.99 -27.05 9.68
N ARG A 156 -7.36 -27.36 8.55
CA ARG A 156 -5.95 -27.01 8.31
C ARG A 156 -5.84 -25.47 8.22
N SER A 157 -5.05 -24.87 9.10
CA SER A 157 -4.76 -23.43 8.96
C SER A 157 -4.02 -23.18 7.66
N ASN A 158 -4.61 -22.36 6.81
CA ASN A 158 -4.05 -21.94 5.52
C ASN A 158 -3.71 -20.45 5.50
N PHE A 159 -3.93 -19.73 6.61
CA PHE A 159 -3.66 -18.31 6.71
C PHE A 159 -3.21 -17.94 8.13
N ASP A 160 -1.94 -17.60 8.27
CA ASP A 160 -1.29 -17.19 9.50
C ASP A 160 -0.89 -15.71 9.40
N ARG A 161 -1.55 -14.86 10.17
CA ARG A 161 -1.30 -13.41 10.16
C ARG A 161 0.14 -13.03 10.53
N SER A 162 0.87 -13.89 11.26
CA SER A 162 2.29 -13.66 11.58
C SER A 162 3.22 -13.76 10.37
N LYS A 163 2.70 -14.20 9.24
CA LYS A 163 3.42 -14.33 7.95
C LYS A 163 2.92 -13.33 6.90
N LEU A 164 1.93 -12.53 7.28
CA LEU A 164 1.30 -11.52 6.43
C LEU A 164 2.04 -10.19 6.53
N ALA A 165 2.17 -9.50 5.42
CA ALA A 165 2.56 -8.09 5.37
C ALA A 165 1.71 -7.33 4.34
N THR A 166 1.23 -6.17 4.71
CA THR A 166 0.55 -5.24 3.80
C THR A 166 1.39 -4.01 3.55
N VAL A 167 1.56 -3.63 2.29
CA VAL A 167 2.29 -2.43 1.87
C VAL A 167 1.33 -1.48 1.16
N LEU A 168 1.14 -0.29 1.72
CA LEU A 168 0.35 0.78 1.11
C LEU A 168 1.25 1.70 0.32
N ILE A 169 1.08 1.75 -1.00
CA ILE A 169 1.76 2.71 -1.89
C ILE A 169 0.78 3.80 -2.29
N THR A 170 1.23 5.04 -2.22
CA THR A 170 0.41 6.22 -2.48
C THR A 170 0.93 7.03 -3.66
N GLY A 171 0.04 7.82 -4.25
CA GLY A 171 0.37 8.74 -5.33
C GLY A 171 1.20 9.93 -4.89
N THR A 172 1.40 10.86 -5.83
CA THR A 172 2.27 12.03 -5.67
C THR A 172 1.82 12.94 -4.52
N THR A 173 2.76 13.26 -3.65
CA THR A 173 2.57 14.17 -2.52
C THR A 173 3.49 15.38 -2.64
N ALA A 174 2.90 16.59 -2.76
CA ALA A 174 3.61 17.86 -2.64
C ALA A 174 2.86 18.76 -1.65
N LEU A 175 3.41 18.88 -0.44
CA LEU A 175 2.84 19.71 0.63
C LEU A 175 3.25 21.19 0.41
N ALA A 176 2.94 21.70 -0.77
CA ALA A 176 3.30 23.03 -1.27
C ALA A 176 2.05 23.80 -1.71
N ARG A 177 2.20 25.04 -2.11
CA ARG A 177 1.14 25.90 -2.71
C ARG A 177 -0.17 25.85 -1.89
N THR A 178 -1.31 25.60 -2.55
CA THR A 178 -2.64 25.59 -1.92
C THR A 178 -2.78 24.45 -0.91
N THR A 179 -2.17 23.28 -1.12
CA THR A 179 -2.16 22.20 -0.13
C THR A 179 -1.54 22.69 1.19
N SER A 180 -0.35 23.29 1.13
CA SER A 180 0.32 23.87 2.31
C SER A 180 -0.48 25.02 2.93
N TYR A 181 -1.14 25.86 2.12
CA TYR A 181 -1.99 26.91 2.61
C TYR A 181 -3.22 26.38 3.38
N LYS A 182 -3.82 25.30 2.92
CA LYS A 182 -4.91 24.62 3.66
C LYS A 182 -4.42 24.03 4.97
N MET A 183 -3.21 23.45 5.02
CA MET A 183 -2.57 23.01 6.26
C MET A 183 -2.28 24.17 7.21
N TYR A 184 -1.90 25.32 6.70
CA TYR A 184 -1.71 26.53 7.50
C TYR A 184 -3.01 26.99 8.15
N LEU A 185 -4.12 26.99 7.42
CA LEU A 185 -5.43 27.45 7.92
C LEU A 185 -6.10 26.46 8.87
N ASN A 186 -6.00 25.15 8.58
CA ASN A 186 -6.80 24.12 9.25
C ASN A 186 -5.97 23.20 10.17
N GLY A 187 -4.65 23.38 10.18
CA GLY A 187 -3.72 22.54 10.94
C GLY A 187 -2.97 21.53 10.05
N PRO A 188 -1.78 21.07 10.53
CA PRO A 188 -0.90 20.22 9.73
C PRO A 188 -1.50 18.85 9.38
N LEU A 189 -2.44 18.35 10.16
CA LEU A 189 -3.05 17.03 9.97
C LEU A 189 -4.26 17.03 9.03
N TYR A 190 -4.72 18.22 8.62
CA TYR A 190 -5.90 18.40 7.78
C TYR A 190 -5.94 17.50 6.54
N PRO A 191 -4.84 17.30 5.80
CA PRO A 191 -4.86 16.43 4.63
C PRO A 191 -5.20 14.96 4.95
N ALA A 192 -4.81 14.48 6.12
CA ALA A 192 -4.95 13.08 6.50
C ALA A 192 -6.29 12.72 7.16
N GLU A 193 -7.09 13.71 7.59
CA GLU A 193 -8.27 13.50 8.44
C GLU A 193 -9.22 12.40 7.96
N LEU A 194 -9.47 12.32 6.65
CA LEU A 194 -10.47 11.41 6.08
C LEU A 194 -9.89 10.09 5.56
N ILE A 195 -8.56 9.98 5.41
CA ILE A 195 -7.90 8.78 4.88
C ILE A 195 -6.98 8.07 5.88
N LYS A 196 -6.75 8.66 7.06
CA LYS A 196 -5.93 8.06 8.13
C LYS A 196 -6.28 6.58 8.39
N PRO A 197 -7.58 6.17 8.43
CA PRO A 197 -7.91 4.77 8.67
C PRO A 197 -7.33 3.78 7.63
N VAL A 198 -7.07 4.23 6.39
CA VAL A 198 -6.42 3.39 5.34
C VAL A 198 -4.96 3.14 5.71
N PHE A 199 -4.27 4.18 6.19
CA PHE A 199 -2.88 4.08 6.67
C PHE A 199 -2.79 3.21 7.91
N ASP A 200 -3.68 3.43 8.91
CA ASP A 200 -3.70 2.64 10.14
C ASP A 200 -3.91 1.15 9.90
N ASN A 201 -4.61 0.80 8.83
CA ASN A 201 -4.93 -0.57 8.45
C ASN A 201 -3.87 -1.20 7.50
N SER A 202 -2.68 -0.62 7.42
CA SER A 202 -1.55 -1.14 6.64
C SER A 202 -0.34 -1.34 7.55
N ASP A 203 0.53 -2.30 7.22
CA ASP A 203 1.70 -2.62 8.05
C ASP A 203 2.91 -1.78 7.67
N ILE A 204 3.08 -1.49 6.39
CA ILE A 204 4.12 -0.62 5.84
C ILE A 204 3.42 0.45 5.00
N THR A 205 3.68 1.72 5.32
CA THR A 205 3.11 2.88 4.63
C THR A 205 4.19 3.62 3.85
N HIS A 206 3.92 3.84 2.57
CA HIS A 206 4.82 4.51 1.63
C HIS A 206 4.23 5.83 1.16
N ILE A 207 5.04 6.90 1.17
CA ILE A 207 4.70 8.23 0.66
C ILE A 207 5.66 8.61 -0.46
N SER A 208 5.14 8.93 -1.64
CA SER A 208 5.91 9.51 -2.74
C SER A 208 5.98 11.03 -2.56
N ASN A 209 7.10 11.53 -1.99
CA ASN A 209 7.28 12.94 -1.66
C ASN A 209 8.02 13.69 -2.78
N GLU A 210 7.36 14.68 -3.34
CA GLU A 210 7.84 15.38 -4.53
C GLU A 210 8.69 16.63 -4.23
N SER A 211 8.59 17.22 -3.03
CA SER A 211 9.24 18.50 -2.70
C SER A 211 10.02 18.47 -1.40
N SER A 212 11.10 19.25 -1.32
CA SER A 212 11.90 19.38 -0.09
C SER A 212 11.12 20.07 1.02
N ILE A 213 11.30 19.57 2.26
CA ILE A 213 10.82 20.22 3.49
C ILE A 213 11.95 21.10 4.02
N TRP A 214 11.68 22.41 4.16
CA TRP A 214 12.72 23.38 4.47
C TRP A 214 12.30 24.39 5.53
N SER A 215 13.24 24.71 6.44
CA SER A 215 13.01 25.67 7.53
C SER A 215 12.78 27.11 7.06
N LEU A 216 13.33 27.47 5.88
CA LEU A 216 13.18 28.80 5.27
C LEU A 216 12.18 28.80 4.11
N CYS A 217 11.33 27.78 4.03
CA CYS A 217 10.26 27.75 3.04
C CYS A 217 9.37 28.99 3.22
N PRO A 218 9.07 29.74 2.14
CA PRO A 218 8.16 30.88 2.22
C PRO A 218 6.80 30.51 2.82
N GLU A 219 6.17 31.46 3.50
CA GLU A 219 4.82 31.27 4.03
C GLU A 219 3.86 30.86 2.89
N PRO A 220 3.04 29.82 3.12
CA PRO A 220 2.18 29.31 2.08
C PRO A 220 1.08 30.31 1.73
N THR A 221 0.83 30.47 0.44
CA THR A 221 -0.24 31.31 -0.07
C THR A 221 -1.16 30.49 -0.98
N HIS A 222 -2.41 30.93 -1.10
CA HIS A 222 -3.31 30.33 -2.08
C HIS A 222 -2.88 30.79 -3.49
N THR A 223 -1.84 30.18 -4.03
CA THR A 223 -1.35 30.45 -5.39
C THR A 223 -1.38 29.14 -6.19
N GLU A 224 -2.29 29.10 -7.14
CA GLU A 224 -2.20 28.17 -8.25
C GLU A 224 -1.21 28.78 -9.27
N GLY A 225 -0.20 28.01 -9.69
CA GLY A 225 0.63 28.42 -10.82
C GLY A 225 2.10 28.72 -10.54
N THR A 226 2.57 28.77 -9.29
CA THR A 226 4.02 28.73 -9.08
C THR A 226 4.53 27.30 -9.31
N MET A 227 5.63 27.19 -10.07
CA MET A 227 6.29 25.92 -10.34
C MET A 227 7.51 25.71 -9.43
N GLN A 228 7.66 26.49 -8.37
CA GLN A 228 8.66 26.30 -7.32
C GLN A 228 7.98 25.80 -6.06
N PHE A 229 8.29 24.57 -5.68
CA PHE A 229 7.67 23.88 -4.55
C PHE A 229 8.61 23.81 -3.37
N CYS A 230 8.03 24.01 -2.21
CA CYS A 230 8.72 23.91 -0.94
C CYS A 230 7.68 23.59 0.13
N SER A 231 7.95 22.64 0.95
CA SER A 231 7.13 22.25 2.09
C SER A 231 7.70 22.83 3.38
N ASN A 232 6.86 23.30 4.28
CA ASN A 232 7.32 23.83 5.57
C ASN A 232 7.49 22.69 6.61
N LEU A 233 8.12 22.99 7.77
CA LEU A 233 8.44 22.00 8.78
C LEU A 233 7.22 21.27 9.39
N ARG A 234 6.00 21.84 9.29
CA ARG A 234 4.75 21.18 9.74
C ARG A 234 4.41 19.92 8.93
N SER A 235 5.03 19.75 7.77
CA SER A 235 4.88 18.54 6.96
C SER A 235 5.37 17.28 7.68
N TYR A 236 6.34 17.42 8.60
CA TYR A 236 6.78 16.30 9.45
C TYR A 236 5.66 15.81 10.38
N ASP A 237 4.84 16.71 10.92
CA ASP A 237 3.71 16.33 11.77
C ASP A 237 2.70 15.44 11.01
N LEU A 238 2.51 15.70 9.71
CA LEU A 238 1.67 14.89 8.85
C LEU A 238 2.28 13.50 8.61
N PHE A 239 3.57 13.41 8.34
CA PHE A 239 4.26 12.13 8.13
C PHE A 239 4.24 11.29 9.42
N ASP A 240 4.54 11.91 10.56
CA ASP A 240 4.46 11.26 11.88
C ASP A 240 3.03 10.76 12.16
N TYR A 241 2.00 11.58 11.87
CA TYR A 241 0.60 11.21 12.07
C TYR A 241 0.14 10.08 11.16
N LEU A 242 0.56 10.07 9.90
CA LEU A 242 0.25 8.99 8.96
C LEU A 242 0.99 7.69 9.31
N GLY A 243 2.08 7.76 10.07
CA GLY A 243 2.95 6.61 10.34
C GLY A 243 3.76 6.23 9.10
N ALA A 244 4.34 7.23 8.41
CA ALA A 244 5.11 6.99 7.19
C ALA A 244 6.37 6.15 7.49
N ASP A 245 6.40 4.91 7.01
CA ASP A 245 7.52 3.98 7.18
C ASP A 245 8.60 4.16 6.11
N VAL A 246 8.15 4.51 4.90
CA VAL A 246 8.99 4.65 3.70
C VAL A 246 8.64 5.95 2.99
N ILE A 247 9.66 6.76 2.72
CA ILE A 247 9.50 8.00 1.96
C ILE A 247 10.33 7.91 0.68
N GLU A 248 9.64 7.89 -0.45
CA GLU A 248 10.26 7.98 -1.77
C GLU A 248 10.65 9.43 -2.04
N LEU A 249 11.88 9.64 -2.45
CA LEU A 249 12.46 10.94 -2.80
C LEU A 249 12.88 11.00 -4.28
N SER A 250 12.04 10.48 -5.18
CA SER A 250 12.28 10.60 -6.63
C SER A 250 11.75 11.91 -7.21
N GLY A 251 11.21 12.81 -6.39
CA GLY A 251 10.50 14.03 -6.77
C GLY A 251 11.30 15.03 -7.61
N ASN A 252 10.71 15.53 -8.70
CA ASN A 252 11.33 16.53 -9.59
C ASN A 252 11.43 17.94 -8.97
N HIS A 253 10.73 18.19 -7.87
CA HIS A 253 10.74 19.47 -7.13
C HIS A 253 11.61 19.48 -5.88
N LEU A 254 12.42 18.44 -5.67
CA LEU A 254 13.29 18.34 -4.47
C LEU A 254 14.41 19.38 -4.44
N ARG A 255 14.74 20.05 -5.57
CA ARG A 255 15.76 21.08 -5.67
C ARG A 255 15.27 22.41 -6.25
N ASP A 256 14.01 22.73 -6.14
CA ASP A 256 13.45 23.99 -6.62
C ASP A 256 14.05 25.24 -5.98
N TYR A 257 14.50 25.12 -4.72
CA TYR A 257 15.21 26.17 -3.98
C TYR A 257 16.70 25.83 -3.80
N ASP A 258 17.32 25.22 -4.83
CA ASP A 258 18.68 24.69 -4.79
C ASP A 258 18.81 23.40 -3.96
N TRP A 259 20.03 22.90 -3.78
CA TRP A 259 20.33 21.63 -3.09
C TRP A 259 20.25 21.70 -1.56
N LYS A 260 20.33 22.91 -0.97
CA LYS A 260 20.36 23.09 0.50
C LYS A 260 19.10 22.63 1.20
N PRO A 261 17.87 22.91 0.70
CA PRO A 261 16.65 22.37 1.28
C PRO A 261 16.64 20.85 1.31
N LEU A 262 17.08 20.19 0.24
CA LEU A 262 17.18 18.73 0.20
C LEU A 262 18.14 18.22 1.26
N LEU A 263 19.34 18.81 1.39
CA LEU A 263 20.30 18.42 2.41
C LEU A 263 19.73 18.55 3.83
N GLU A 264 19.09 19.70 4.14
CA GLU A 264 18.45 19.93 5.44
C GLU A 264 17.35 18.89 5.72
N MET A 265 16.57 18.51 4.69
CA MET A 265 15.54 17.48 4.82
C MET A 265 16.17 16.10 5.09
N LEU A 266 17.21 15.70 4.35
CA LEU A 266 17.93 14.43 4.58
C LEU A 266 18.52 14.35 5.99
N ASP A 267 19.15 15.44 6.47
CA ASP A 267 19.69 15.51 7.82
C ASP A 267 18.58 15.40 8.89
N THR A 268 17.42 16.00 8.63
CA THR A 268 16.25 15.89 9.50
C THR A 268 15.67 14.47 9.49
N PHE A 269 15.63 13.83 8.33
CA PHE A 269 15.17 12.44 8.21
C PHE A 269 16.04 11.49 9.01
N ASP A 270 17.38 11.63 8.91
CA ASP A 270 18.30 10.84 9.73
C ASP A 270 18.10 11.07 11.23
N GLN A 271 17.91 12.33 11.66
CA GLN A 271 17.68 12.68 13.07
C GLN A 271 16.35 12.14 13.61
N LYS A 272 15.29 12.13 12.79
CA LYS A 272 13.97 11.64 13.17
C LYS A 272 13.80 10.13 12.96
N GLY A 273 14.71 9.49 12.24
CA GLY A 273 14.66 8.07 11.91
C GLY A 273 13.70 7.72 10.76
N TYR A 274 13.36 8.69 9.90
CA TYR A 274 12.62 8.39 8.67
C TYR A 274 13.48 7.58 7.70
N ARG A 275 12.87 6.62 7.04
CA ARG A 275 13.51 5.79 6.04
C ARG A 275 13.16 6.31 4.66
N TYR A 276 14.17 6.58 3.86
CA TYR A 276 14.00 7.14 2.52
C TYR A 276 14.90 6.46 1.49
N TYR A 277 14.60 6.66 0.22
CA TYR A 277 15.37 6.16 -0.91
C TYR A 277 15.13 7.03 -2.16
N ALA A 278 15.85 6.76 -3.24
CA ALA A 278 15.80 7.45 -4.53
C ALA A 278 16.33 8.89 -4.53
N ALA A 279 16.88 9.37 -3.43
CA ALA A 279 17.72 10.57 -3.36
C ALA A 279 18.80 10.38 -2.32
N GLY A 280 19.87 11.20 -2.37
CA GLY A 280 20.98 11.11 -1.45
C GLY A 280 21.90 12.31 -1.52
N ARG A 281 22.88 12.32 -0.62
CA ARG A 281 23.95 13.34 -0.56
C ARG A 281 24.97 13.16 -1.68
N ASP A 282 25.06 11.92 -2.20
CA ASP A 282 25.92 11.50 -3.29
C ASP A 282 25.28 10.38 -4.11
N TYR A 283 25.98 9.89 -5.15
CA TYR A 283 25.49 8.81 -5.99
C TYR A 283 25.23 7.52 -5.23
N GLU A 284 26.14 7.14 -4.29
CA GLU A 284 26.03 5.89 -3.55
C GLU A 284 24.75 5.88 -2.68
N GLU A 285 24.49 6.97 -1.97
CA GLU A 285 23.29 7.10 -1.12
C GLU A 285 22.01 7.17 -1.97
N SER A 286 22.02 7.91 -3.09
CA SER A 286 20.82 8.09 -3.94
C SER A 286 20.37 6.82 -4.64
N GLU A 287 21.29 5.92 -4.95
CA GLU A 287 21.05 4.65 -5.64
C GLU A 287 20.77 3.49 -4.67
N LYS A 288 20.98 3.69 -3.39
CA LYS A 288 20.89 2.64 -2.37
C LYS A 288 19.46 2.15 -2.21
N ALA A 289 19.28 0.82 -2.25
CA ALA A 289 17.99 0.20 -1.90
C ALA A 289 17.69 0.39 -0.41
N LEU A 290 16.42 0.63 -0.10
CA LEU A 290 15.92 0.66 1.27
C LEU A 290 15.34 -0.71 1.65
N PHE A 291 15.73 -1.23 2.81
CA PHE A 291 15.33 -2.55 3.29
C PHE A 291 14.39 -2.44 4.49
N ILE A 292 13.31 -3.23 4.44
CA ILE A 292 12.38 -3.42 5.55
C ILE A 292 12.05 -4.91 5.66
N GLU A 293 11.95 -5.41 6.88
CA GLU A 293 11.44 -6.75 7.16
C GLU A 293 10.20 -6.64 8.05
N HIS A 294 9.13 -7.34 7.67
CA HIS A 294 7.91 -7.44 8.44
C HIS A 294 7.32 -8.83 8.33
N ASN A 295 7.10 -9.50 9.47
CA ASN A 295 6.51 -10.85 9.54
C ASN A 295 7.19 -11.86 8.60
N GLY A 296 8.54 -11.83 8.54
CA GLY A 296 9.33 -12.72 7.69
C GLY A 296 9.33 -12.36 6.20
N ASN A 297 8.59 -11.34 5.77
CA ASN A 297 8.64 -10.80 4.42
C ASN A 297 9.75 -9.74 4.35
N LYS A 298 10.70 -9.91 3.44
CA LYS A 298 11.85 -9.02 3.26
C LYS A 298 11.64 -8.14 2.05
N PHE A 299 11.48 -6.86 2.25
CA PHE A 299 11.24 -5.87 1.19
C PHE A 299 12.50 -5.09 0.85
N ALA A 300 12.71 -4.84 -0.44
CA ALA A 300 13.68 -3.90 -0.96
C ALA A 300 12.97 -2.88 -1.85
N PHE A 301 13.09 -1.59 -1.49
CA PHE A 301 12.55 -0.48 -2.28
C PHE A 301 13.70 0.14 -3.09
N VAL A 302 13.50 0.28 -4.39
CA VAL A 302 14.40 0.95 -5.33
C VAL A 302 13.63 1.97 -6.14
N GLY A 303 14.26 3.11 -6.48
CA GLY A 303 13.54 4.14 -7.22
C GLY A 303 14.45 5.10 -7.95
N CYS A 304 13.89 5.80 -8.93
CA CYS A 304 14.60 6.80 -9.70
C CYS A 304 13.63 7.82 -10.35
N ASN A 305 14.20 8.89 -10.89
CA ASN A 305 13.50 9.92 -11.66
C ASN A 305 14.02 9.96 -13.09
N ILE A 306 13.12 9.91 -14.07
CA ILE A 306 13.43 10.13 -15.49
C ILE A 306 12.90 11.47 -16.00
N ALA A 307 11.97 12.10 -15.26
CA ALA A 307 11.30 13.33 -15.70
C ALA A 307 12.21 14.56 -15.70
N GLY A 308 13.27 14.58 -14.88
CA GLY A 308 14.09 15.77 -14.69
C GLY A 308 13.45 16.78 -13.74
N PRO A 309 13.78 18.06 -13.80
CA PRO A 309 14.78 18.69 -14.70
C PRO A 309 16.23 18.31 -14.34
N GLU A 310 17.18 18.60 -15.24
CA GLU A 310 18.58 18.20 -15.10
C GLU A 310 19.20 18.59 -13.74
N HIS A 311 18.84 19.73 -13.20
CA HIS A 311 19.40 20.22 -11.93
C HIS A 311 18.90 19.47 -10.70
N VAL A 312 17.87 18.62 -10.78
CA VAL A 312 17.35 17.88 -9.62
C VAL A 312 18.24 16.67 -9.27
N TYR A 313 18.97 16.15 -10.27
CA TYR A 313 19.78 14.96 -10.10
C TYR A 313 21.00 15.19 -9.20
N VAL A 314 21.39 14.14 -8.51
CA VAL A 314 22.64 14.09 -7.74
C VAL A 314 23.82 14.29 -8.67
N ASP A 315 24.85 14.98 -8.19
CA ASP A 315 26.11 15.16 -8.90
C ASP A 315 27.32 15.02 -7.92
N ASP A 316 28.52 15.12 -8.44
CA ASP A 316 29.77 14.92 -7.65
C ASP A 316 29.91 15.85 -6.44
N THR A 317 29.14 16.91 -6.36
CA THR A 317 29.29 17.99 -5.38
C THR A 317 28.04 18.31 -4.58
N ARG A 318 26.90 17.83 -5.00
CA ARG A 318 25.59 18.24 -4.46
C ARG A 318 24.61 17.08 -4.32
N PRO A 319 23.86 17.03 -3.22
CA PRO A 319 22.77 16.08 -3.05
C PRO A 319 21.73 16.24 -4.15
N GLY A 320 21.06 15.16 -4.48
CA GLY A 320 20.04 15.14 -5.51
C GLY A 320 19.31 13.81 -5.60
N VAL A 321 18.47 13.72 -6.60
CA VAL A 321 17.64 12.57 -6.91
C VAL A 321 18.42 11.57 -7.76
N ASN A 322 18.16 10.28 -7.57
CA ASN A 322 18.67 9.22 -8.41
C ASN A 322 18.13 9.34 -9.83
N ARG A 323 19.02 9.48 -10.83
CA ARG A 323 18.63 9.46 -12.25
C ARG A 323 18.37 8.05 -12.71
N CYS A 324 17.29 7.79 -13.45
CA CYS A 324 17.01 6.48 -13.98
C CYS A 324 18.10 6.00 -14.97
N ASP A 325 18.72 4.88 -14.61
CA ASP A 325 19.50 4.01 -15.49
C ASP A 325 18.87 2.62 -15.42
N PHE A 326 18.00 2.31 -16.39
CA PHE A 326 17.24 1.07 -16.38
C PHE A 326 18.14 -0.18 -16.47
N ASP A 327 19.28 -0.12 -17.15
CA ASP A 327 20.22 -1.25 -17.25
C ASP A 327 20.87 -1.54 -15.89
N LYS A 328 21.16 -0.50 -15.10
CA LYS A 328 21.67 -0.62 -13.76
C LYS A 328 20.60 -1.11 -12.78
N MET A 329 19.39 -0.55 -12.87
CA MET A 329 18.26 -0.97 -12.04
C MET A 329 17.90 -2.43 -12.27
N GLU A 330 17.86 -2.91 -13.51
CA GLU A 330 17.61 -4.33 -13.81
C GLU A 330 18.63 -5.25 -13.14
N LYS A 331 19.91 -4.88 -13.15
CA LYS A 331 20.96 -5.68 -12.50
C LYS A 331 20.79 -5.71 -10.97
N GLU A 332 20.45 -4.57 -10.37
CA GLU A 332 20.20 -4.48 -8.93
C GLU A 332 18.94 -5.27 -8.54
N ILE A 333 17.85 -5.15 -9.31
CA ILE A 333 16.62 -5.91 -9.07
C ILE A 333 16.90 -7.41 -9.12
N ARG A 334 17.62 -7.91 -10.14
CA ARG A 334 17.97 -9.34 -10.23
C ARG A 334 18.77 -9.80 -8.99
N LYS A 335 19.76 -9.03 -8.58
CA LYS A 335 20.57 -9.33 -7.39
C LYS A 335 19.69 -9.37 -6.13
N LEU A 336 18.81 -8.39 -5.93
CA LEU A 336 17.91 -8.35 -4.78
C LEU A 336 16.95 -9.56 -4.78
N LYS A 337 16.46 -9.98 -5.94
CA LYS A 337 15.64 -11.20 -6.06
C LYS A 337 16.46 -12.46 -5.73
N ASP A 338 17.69 -12.57 -6.21
CA ASP A 338 18.59 -13.68 -5.88
C ASP A 338 18.91 -13.74 -4.38
N ASP A 339 18.97 -12.58 -3.70
CA ASP A 339 19.14 -12.44 -2.26
C ASP A 339 17.83 -12.70 -1.47
N GLY A 340 16.72 -12.99 -2.15
CA GLY A 340 15.42 -13.39 -1.56
C GLY A 340 14.52 -12.23 -1.11
N TYR A 341 14.72 -11.02 -1.65
CA TYR A 341 13.85 -9.89 -1.36
C TYR A 341 12.61 -9.85 -2.26
N ILE A 342 11.53 -9.31 -1.71
CA ILE A 342 10.40 -8.77 -2.45
C ILE A 342 10.83 -7.39 -2.93
N VAL A 343 10.85 -7.16 -4.25
CA VAL A 343 11.37 -5.91 -4.81
C VAL A 343 10.22 -5.03 -5.28
N ILE A 344 10.19 -3.80 -4.72
CA ILE A 344 9.25 -2.74 -5.08
C ILE A 344 10.05 -1.65 -5.78
N ALA A 345 9.81 -1.45 -7.08
CA ALA A 345 10.46 -0.43 -7.90
C ALA A 345 9.48 0.73 -8.15
N THR A 346 9.88 1.96 -7.78
CA THR A 346 9.09 3.16 -8.02
C THR A 346 9.80 4.11 -8.97
N ILE A 347 9.05 4.64 -9.93
CA ILE A 347 9.62 5.48 -10.99
C ILE A 347 8.84 6.78 -11.07
N GLN A 348 9.51 7.90 -10.83
CA GLN A 348 8.94 9.18 -11.26
C GLN A 348 9.14 9.34 -12.76
N TYR A 349 8.05 9.10 -13.48
CA TYR A 349 8.04 9.10 -14.93
C TYR A 349 7.67 10.49 -15.47
N TYR A 350 7.29 10.59 -16.74
CA TYR A 350 6.90 11.87 -17.33
C TYR A 350 5.47 12.26 -16.93
N GLU A 351 5.24 13.55 -16.73
CA GLU A 351 3.90 14.09 -16.51
C GLU A 351 2.99 13.77 -17.71
N THR A 352 1.80 13.28 -17.43
CA THR A 352 0.80 12.96 -18.45
C THR A 352 -0.60 12.96 -17.86
N TYR A 353 -1.57 13.40 -18.68
CA TYR A 353 -2.99 13.42 -18.33
C TYR A 353 -3.78 12.39 -19.14
N SER A 354 -3.23 11.19 -19.25
CA SER A 354 -3.81 10.07 -19.98
C SER A 354 -3.95 8.84 -19.08
N ARG A 355 -5.10 8.17 -19.12
CA ARG A 355 -5.30 6.87 -18.44
C ARG A 355 -4.39 5.79 -19.03
N VAL A 356 -4.08 5.90 -20.31
CA VAL A 356 -3.25 4.92 -21.02
C VAL A 356 -1.79 5.34 -20.93
N PRO A 357 -0.90 4.50 -20.38
CA PRO A 357 0.53 4.74 -20.36
C PRO A 357 1.10 4.75 -21.78
N THR A 358 2.18 5.50 -22.01
CA THR A 358 2.89 5.53 -23.29
C THR A 358 3.55 4.18 -23.59
N SER A 359 3.86 3.92 -24.87
CA SER A 359 4.58 2.69 -25.26
C SER A 359 5.96 2.60 -24.59
N MET A 360 6.67 3.72 -24.46
CA MET A 360 7.95 3.80 -23.76
C MET A 360 7.80 3.48 -22.26
N GLN A 361 6.79 4.02 -21.60
CA GLN A 361 6.51 3.72 -20.20
C GLN A 361 6.20 2.22 -19.99
N LYS A 362 5.40 1.63 -20.89
CA LYS A 362 5.11 0.17 -20.86
C LYS A 362 6.37 -0.67 -21.02
N GLU A 363 7.27 -0.26 -21.92
CA GLU A 363 8.55 -0.93 -22.16
C GLU A 363 9.46 -0.83 -20.92
N ASP A 364 9.69 0.37 -20.40
CA ASP A 364 10.57 0.61 -19.26
C ASP A 364 10.08 -0.12 -18.01
N PHE A 365 8.79 -0.02 -17.67
CA PHE A 365 8.21 -0.72 -16.51
C PHE A 365 8.20 -2.23 -16.70
N GLY A 366 7.94 -2.68 -17.94
CA GLY A 366 8.01 -4.09 -18.32
C GLY A 366 9.41 -4.69 -18.15
N ARG A 367 10.47 -3.93 -18.45
CA ARG A 367 11.88 -4.32 -18.23
C ARG A 367 12.17 -4.58 -16.76
N LEU A 368 11.74 -3.67 -15.87
CA LEU A 368 11.95 -3.81 -14.41
C LEU A 368 11.17 -5.01 -13.85
N SER A 369 9.93 -5.19 -14.29
CA SER A 369 9.14 -6.36 -13.92
C SER A 369 9.77 -7.66 -14.45
N ALA A 370 10.25 -7.69 -15.68
CA ALA A 370 10.96 -8.84 -16.24
C ALA A 370 12.29 -9.14 -15.53
N ALA A 371 12.95 -8.11 -14.96
CA ALA A 371 14.12 -8.28 -14.12
C ALA A 371 13.80 -8.94 -12.77
N GLY A 372 12.52 -8.97 -12.36
CA GLY A 372 12.05 -9.62 -11.16
C GLY A 372 11.39 -8.71 -10.14
N ALA A 373 11.15 -7.42 -10.42
CA ALA A 373 10.39 -6.57 -9.52
C ALA A 373 8.97 -7.13 -9.32
N ASP A 374 8.59 -7.35 -8.07
CA ASP A 374 7.26 -7.84 -7.72
C ASP A 374 6.21 -6.75 -7.93
N ILE A 375 6.58 -5.50 -7.65
CA ILE A 375 5.77 -4.31 -7.91
C ILE A 375 6.60 -3.31 -8.71
N VAL A 376 6.01 -2.75 -9.76
CA VAL A 376 6.51 -1.54 -10.43
C VAL A 376 5.44 -0.48 -10.36
N SER A 377 5.73 0.66 -9.72
CA SER A 377 4.76 1.73 -9.48
C SER A 377 5.26 3.06 -10.03
N GLY A 378 4.39 3.77 -10.76
CA GLY A 378 4.70 5.08 -11.33
C GLY A 378 4.15 6.25 -10.52
N SER A 379 4.93 7.33 -10.47
CA SER A 379 4.50 8.64 -9.96
C SER A 379 4.66 9.73 -11.04
N GLN A 380 4.35 10.99 -10.74
CA GLN A 380 4.40 12.17 -11.62
C GLN A 380 3.27 12.26 -12.66
N ALA A 381 2.54 11.22 -12.93
CA ALA A 381 1.48 11.30 -13.94
C ALA A 381 0.42 12.36 -13.59
N HIS A 382 0.25 12.70 -12.30
CA HIS A 382 -0.81 13.58 -11.76
C HIS A 382 -2.22 13.16 -12.20
N TYR A 383 -2.33 11.99 -12.78
CA TYR A 383 -3.53 11.40 -13.36
C TYR A 383 -3.46 9.90 -13.25
N SER A 384 -4.44 9.29 -12.62
CA SER A 384 -4.43 7.85 -12.42
C SER A 384 -4.43 7.11 -13.76
N GLN A 385 -3.47 6.21 -13.93
CA GLN A 385 -3.30 5.41 -15.13
C GLN A 385 -3.78 3.96 -14.89
N THR A 386 -3.78 3.17 -15.96
CA THR A 386 -4.07 1.74 -15.92
C THR A 386 -2.94 0.93 -15.28
N PHE A 387 -3.16 -0.35 -15.13
CA PHE A 387 -2.22 -1.30 -14.54
C PHE A 387 -2.13 -2.58 -15.37
N LEU A 388 -1.15 -3.43 -15.02
CA LEU A 388 -0.96 -4.76 -15.60
C LEU A 388 -0.80 -5.77 -14.46
N PRO A 389 -1.88 -6.50 -14.08
CA PRO A 389 -1.80 -7.62 -13.16
C PRO A 389 -1.18 -8.84 -13.86
N MET A 390 -0.30 -9.54 -13.17
CA MET A 390 0.30 -10.81 -13.57
C MET A 390 0.18 -11.81 -12.41
N GLU A 391 0.41 -13.09 -12.62
CA GLU A 391 0.21 -14.11 -11.57
C GLU A 391 1.06 -13.88 -10.30
N ASP A 392 2.26 -13.33 -10.45
CA ASP A 392 3.22 -13.13 -9.37
C ASP A 392 3.69 -11.68 -9.20
N ARG A 393 3.21 -10.75 -10.02
CA ARG A 393 3.69 -9.37 -10.13
C ARG A 393 2.58 -8.41 -10.47
N PHE A 394 2.86 -7.12 -10.24
CA PHE A 394 1.91 -6.06 -10.57
C PHE A 394 2.62 -4.80 -11.06
N ILE A 395 2.14 -4.22 -12.13
CA ILE A 395 2.57 -2.90 -12.60
C ILE A 395 1.40 -1.94 -12.48
N HIS A 396 1.59 -0.81 -11.77
CA HIS A 396 0.69 0.34 -11.81
C HIS A 396 1.42 1.51 -12.43
N TYR A 397 1.01 1.94 -13.60
CA TYR A 397 1.71 2.96 -14.37
C TYR A 397 1.64 4.35 -13.75
N GLY A 398 0.61 4.68 -13.00
CA GLY A 398 0.49 5.93 -12.27
C GLY A 398 -0.71 5.95 -11.32
N LEU A 399 -0.47 6.21 -10.03
CA LEU A 399 -1.51 6.23 -9.01
C LEU A 399 -2.32 7.54 -9.00
N GLY A 400 -1.85 8.58 -9.68
CA GLY A 400 -2.36 9.94 -9.55
C GLY A 400 -1.74 10.69 -8.38
N ASN A 401 -2.47 11.65 -7.85
CA ASN A 401 -2.05 12.44 -6.69
C ASN A 401 -2.48 11.77 -5.37
N LEU A 402 -1.89 12.22 -4.26
CA LEU A 402 -2.42 12.00 -2.92
C LEU A 402 -2.69 13.36 -2.24
N PHE A 403 -1.63 14.07 -1.84
CA PHE A 403 -1.72 15.42 -1.29
C PHE A 403 -1.13 16.42 -2.28
N PHE A 404 -1.97 16.87 -3.20
CA PHE A 404 -1.58 17.78 -4.27
C PHE A 404 -2.75 18.68 -4.67
N ASP A 405 -2.50 19.95 -4.97
CA ASP A 405 -3.55 20.94 -5.13
C ASP A 405 -4.23 20.98 -6.51
N GLN A 406 -4.05 19.97 -7.34
CA GLN A 406 -4.74 19.89 -8.64
C GLN A 406 -6.21 19.45 -8.44
N MET A 407 -7.13 20.40 -8.63
CA MET A 407 -8.58 20.20 -8.47
C MET A 407 -9.27 20.22 -9.83
N ASP A 408 -9.07 19.15 -10.65
CA ASP A 408 -9.55 19.06 -12.02
C ASP A 408 -8.96 20.15 -12.95
N ILE A 409 -7.77 20.64 -12.60
CA ILE A 409 -6.96 21.57 -13.38
C ILE A 409 -5.55 20.98 -13.50
N PRO A 410 -4.93 20.90 -14.68
CA PRO A 410 -5.44 21.40 -15.97
C PRO A 410 -6.50 20.50 -16.64
N VAL A 411 -6.74 19.31 -16.12
CA VAL A 411 -7.65 18.32 -16.72
C VAL A 411 -8.58 17.74 -15.65
N VAL A 412 -9.84 17.50 -16.01
CA VAL A 412 -10.81 16.79 -15.18
C VAL A 412 -10.29 15.38 -14.88
N GLY A 413 -10.30 14.99 -13.61
CA GLY A 413 -9.83 13.70 -13.13
C GLY A 413 -8.48 13.73 -12.41
N THR A 414 -7.78 14.87 -12.34
CA THR A 414 -6.53 15.01 -11.56
C THR A 414 -6.73 14.86 -10.06
N ARG A 415 -7.97 14.92 -9.59
CA ARG A 415 -8.35 14.68 -8.19
C ARG A 415 -8.76 13.24 -7.90
N GLN A 416 -8.78 12.35 -8.90
CA GLN A 416 -9.06 10.92 -8.74
C GLN A 416 -7.74 10.18 -8.49
N GLU A 417 -7.71 9.39 -7.42
CA GLU A 417 -6.49 8.85 -6.86
C GLU A 417 -6.62 7.36 -6.55
N PHE A 418 -5.52 6.65 -6.64
CA PHE A 418 -5.37 5.31 -6.08
C PHE A 418 -4.45 5.32 -4.87
N LEU A 419 -4.82 4.52 -3.89
CA LEU A 419 -3.95 4.04 -2.83
C LEU A 419 -3.93 2.52 -2.97
N ASP A 420 -2.80 1.97 -3.38
CA ASP A 420 -2.69 0.54 -3.64
C ASP A 420 -2.21 -0.18 -2.39
N ARG A 421 -3.02 -1.10 -1.86
CA ARG A 421 -2.60 -1.98 -0.77
C ARG A 421 -2.20 -3.32 -1.35
N TYR A 422 -0.92 -3.61 -1.34
CA TYR A 422 -0.34 -4.89 -1.75
C TYR A 422 -0.31 -5.83 -0.55
N VAL A 423 -0.80 -7.04 -0.73
CA VAL A 423 -0.91 -8.06 0.31
C VAL A 423 0.09 -9.16 0.02
N PHE A 424 1.09 -9.30 0.88
CA PHE A 424 2.14 -10.32 0.78
C PHE A 424 1.96 -11.38 1.87
N TYR A 425 2.14 -12.62 1.49
CA TYR A 425 2.06 -13.76 2.39
C TYR A 425 3.19 -14.75 2.09
N GLU A 426 4.03 -15.04 3.10
CA GLU A 426 5.20 -15.94 2.94
C GLU A 426 6.09 -15.57 1.73
N GLY A 427 6.35 -14.29 1.52
CA GLY A 427 7.22 -13.80 0.45
C GLY A 427 6.55 -13.70 -0.94
N LYS A 428 5.25 -13.96 -1.06
CA LYS A 428 4.51 -13.91 -2.32
C LYS A 428 3.45 -12.82 -2.32
N LEU A 429 3.25 -12.15 -3.45
CA LEU A 429 2.15 -11.24 -3.67
C LEU A 429 0.85 -12.03 -3.81
N LEU A 430 -0.01 -11.94 -2.80
CA LEU A 430 -1.28 -12.67 -2.71
C LEU A 430 -2.42 -11.92 -3.37
N ASN A 431 -2.48 -10.61 -3.17
CA ASN A 431 -3.58 -9.77 -3.67
C ASN A 431 -3.15 -8.32 -3.82
N VAL A 432 -3.87 -7.57 -4.65
CA VAL A 432 -3.75 -6.12 -4.80
C VAL A 432 -5.12 -5.50 -4.59
N GLN A 433 -5.25 -4.73 -3.51
CA GLN A 433 -6.47 -4.00 -3.20
C GLN A 433 -6.37 -2.56 -3.69
N LEU A 434 -7.15 -2.23 -4.72
CA LEU A 434 -7.25 -0.88 -5.25
C LEU A 434 -8.20 -0.05 -4.38
N ILE A 435 -7.64 0.85 -3.56
CA ILE A 435 -8.41 1.81 -2.77
C ILE A 435 -8.50 3.10 -3.59
N THR A 436 -9.71 3.62 -3.78
CA THR A 436 -9.94 4.81 -4.60
C THR A 436 -10.30 6.01 -3.72
N ALA A 437 -9.64 7.13 -3.97
CA ALA A 437 -9.91 8.37 -3.27
C ALA A 437 -10.18 9.54 -4.23
N LEU A 438 -10.82 10.56 -3.68
CA LEU A 438 -11.11 11.81 -4.37
C LEU A 438 -10.60 12.96 -3.55
N LEU A 439 -9.66 13.73 -4.12
CA LEU A 439 -9.15 14.94 -3.49
C LEU A 439 -10.26 15.98 -3.33
N THR A 440 -10.36 16.55 -2.14
CA THR A 440 -11.27 17.63 -1.81
C THR A 440 -10.53 18.80 -1.19
N ASP A 441 -11.05 19.99 -1.39
CA ASP A 441 -10.53 21.22 -0.78
C ASP A 441 -9.00 21.43 -0.99
N TYR A 442 -8.46 21.05 -2.16
CA TYR A 442 -7.04 21.22 -2.55
C TYR A 442 -6.01 20.47 -1.68
N ALA A 443 -6.44 19.71 -0.68
CA ALA A 443 -5.51 19.12 0.27
C ALA A 443 -6.01 17.82 0.90
N ARG A 444 -7.33 17.58 0.95
CA ARG A 444 -7.94 16.57 1.79
C ARG A 444 -8.63 15.48 0.96
N PRO A 445 -7.93 14.41 0.58
CA PRO A 445 -8.53 13.26 -0.05
C PRO A 445 -9.51 12.55 0.90
N ARG A 446 -10.57 11.99 0.32
CA ARG A 446 -11.51 11.08 0.97
C ARG A 446 -11.72 9.85 0.12
N LEU A 447 -12.13 8.76 0.73
CA LEU A 447 -12.56 7.60 -0.05
C LEU A 447 -13.72 7.96 -0.98
N MET A 448 -13.70 7.41 -2.18
CA MET A 448 -14.83 7.52 -3.11
C MET A 448 -16.04 6.77 -2.56
N VAL A 449 -17.21 7.35 -2.74
CA VAL A 449 -18.47 6.61 -2.54
C VAL A 449 -18.71 5.64 -3.70
N GLU A 450 -19.60 4.67 -3.52
CA GLU A 450 -19.78 3.55 -4.44
C GLU A 450 -19.95 3.97 -5.92
N TYR A 451 -20.80 4.97 -6.20
CA TYR A 451 -21.02 5.41 -7.60
C TYR A 451 -19.78 6.09 -8.19
N GLU A 452 -19.05 6.91 -7.40
CA GLU A 452 -17.80 7.56 -7.85
C GLU A 452 -16.73 6.50 -8.19
N ARG A 453 -16.57 5.52 -7.29
CA ARG A 453 -15.66 4.40 -7.48
C ARG A 453 -16.04 3.56 -8.71
N THR A 454 -17.30 3.25 -8.85
CA THR A 454 -17.81 2.46 -9.98
C THR A 454 -17.52 3.14 -11.31
N ASP A 455 -17.83 4.43 -11.43
CA ASP A 455 -17.59 5.19 -12.66
C ASP A 455 -16.11 5.34 -12.96
N PHE A 456 -15.30 5.61 -11.94
CA PHE A 456 -13.85 5.71 -12.07
C PHE A 456 -13.21 4.36 -12.50
N LEU A 457 -13.59 3.25 -11.86
CA LEU A 457 -13.06 1.94 -12.24
C LEU A 457 -13.52 1.50 -13.63
N ARG A 458 -14.75 1.83 -14.06
CA ARG A 458 -15.18 1.56 -15.44
C ARG A 458 -14.33 2.31 -16.46
N GLU A 459 -14.00 3.56 -16.17
CA GLU A 459 -13.09 4.33 -17.03
C GLU A 459 -11.70 3.69 -17.09
N ILE A 460 -11.11 3.36 -15.93
CA ILE A 460 -9.78 2.75 -15.86
C ILE A 460 -9.76 1.38 -16.57
N PHE A 461 -10.68 0.49 -16.23
CA PHE A 461 -10.73 -0.86 -16.81
C PHE A 461 -11.05 -0.86 -18.31
N GLY A 462 -11.81 0.13 -18.78
CA GLY A 462 -12.10 0.30 -20.20
C GLY A 462 -10.87 0.73 -21.04
N ASN A 463 -9.80 1.19 -20.40
CA ASN A 463 -8.55 1.61 -21.03
C ASN A 463 -7.42 0.59 -20.88
N MET A 464 -7.64 -0.55 -20.24
CA MET A 464 -6.67 -1.67 -20.11
C MET A 464 -6.61 -2.53 -21.41
#